data_cd34253c816a92882ac3b467563a583a
#
_entry.id   cd34253c816a92882ac3b467563a583a
#
_cell.length_a   1.000
_cell.length_b   1.000
_cell.length_c   1.000
_cell.angle_alpha   90.00
_cell.angle_beta   90.00
_cell.angle_gamma   90.00
#
_symmetry.space_group_name_H-M   'P 1'
#
loop_
_entity.id
_entity.type
_entity.pdbx_description
1 polymer ?
#
loop_
_entity_poly.entity_id
_entity_poly.type
_entity_poly.pdbx_seq_one_letter_code
_entity_poly.pdbx_strand_id
1 'polypeptide(L)'
;MSETDRTPKRVGIVGLGLIGGSFAKAYADAGIEVFAADIDERAMNAAMAEETVAGPLDEATIPTCELLILAVYPQAIIEWVRSHEQFISPSTLV
;
A
#
# COMPACT_ATOMS: atom_id res chain seq x y z
N MET A 1 -24.90 2.84 7.69
CA MET A 1 -23.55 2.32 7.87
C MET A 1 -23.27 2.21 9.36
N SER A 2 -22.61 1.13 9.75
CA SER A 2 -22.25 0.93 11.14
C SER A 2 -21.10 1.86 11.54
N GLU A 3 -21.16 2.42 12.75
CA GLU A 3 -20.07 3.21 13.30
C GLU A 3 -18.80 2.38 13.51
N THR A 4 -18.95 1.06 13.53
CA THR A 4 -17.81 0.14 13.72
C THR A 4 -17.12 -0.25 12.41
N ASP A 5 -17.67 0.16 11.27
CA ASP A 5 -17.06 -0.14 9.98
C ASP A 5 -15.80 0.72 9.79
N ARG A 6 -14.65 0.07 9.94
CA ARG A 6 -13.34 0.68 9.83
C ARG A 6 -12.57 0.19 8.61
N THR A 7 -13.27 -0.45 7.68
CA THR A 7 -12.63 -0.97 6.48
C THR A 7 -12.08 0.19 5.64
N PRO A 8 -10.76 0.22 5.37
CA PRO A 8 -10.20 1.26 4.53
C PRO A 8 -10.68 1.10 3.09
N LYS A 9 -10.82 2.21 2.38
CA LYS A 9 -11.19 2.19 0.97
C LYS A 9 -9.96 2.08 0.08
N ARG A 10 -8.83 2.63 0.53
CA ARG A 10 -7.56 2.61 -0.19
C ARG A 10 -6.43 2.25 0.74
N VAL A 11 -5.62 1.31 0.30
CA VAL A 11 -4.49 0.81 1.06
C VAL A 11 -3.23 0.96 0.23
N GLY A 12 -2.18 1.48 0.85
CA GLY A 12 -0.85 1.52 0.24
C GLY A 12 0.04 0.45 0.86
N ILE A 13 0.78 -0.26 0.03
CA ILE A 13 1.70 -1.30 0.48
C ILE A 13 3.09 -1.03 -0.07
N VAL A 14 4.06 -0.94 0.82
CA VAL A 14 5.47 -0.82 0.46
C VAL A 14 6.11 -2.20 0.60
N GLY A 15 6.52 -2.77 -0.51
CA GLY A 15 7.08 -4.11 -0.57
C GLY A 15 6.06 -5.16 -0.97
N LEU A 16 6.28 -5.79 -2.14
CA LEU A 16 5.40 -6.83 -2.68
C LEU A 16 6.03 -8.22 -2.59
N GLY A 17 6.90 -8.43 -1.60
CA GLY A 17 7.42 -9.76 -1.31
C GLY A 17 6.31 -10.67 -0.80
N LEU A 18 6.68 -11.79 -0.20
CA LEU A 18 5.73 -12.80 0.22
C LEU A 18 4.61 -12.24 1.11
N ILE A 19 4.97 -11.47 2.12
CA ILE A 19 3.99 -10.92 3.06
C ILE A 19 3.19 -9.77 2.43
N GLY A 20 3.87 -8.80 1.84
CA GLY A 20 3.20 -7.64 1.22
C GLY A 20 2.31 -8.05 0.08
N GLY A 21 2.75 -8.99 -0.75
CA GLY A 21 1.94 -9.52 -1.84
C GLY A 21 0.69 -10.22 -1.36
N SER A 22 0.79 -10.95 -0.23
CA SER A 22 -0.38 -11.61 0.37
C SER A 22 -1.41 -10.60 0.88
N PHE A 23 -0.95 -9.53 1.52
CA PHE A 23 -1.84 -8.44 1.95
C PHE A 23 -2.50 -7.76 0.75
N ALA A 24 -1.72 -7.48 -0.30
CA ALA A 24 -2.25 -6.83 -1.49
C ALA A 24 -3.39 -7.65 -2.09
N LYS A 25 -3.17 -8.96 -2.23
CA LYS A 25 -4.18 -9.86 -2.77
C LYS A 25 -5.42 -9.92 -1.89
N ALA A 26 -5.24 -10.03 -0.59
CA ALA A 26 -6.36 -10.11 0.35
C ALA A 26 -7.23 -8.85 0.28
N TYR A 27 -6.61 -7.67 0.26
CA TYR A 27 -7.36 -6.42 0.16
C TYR A 27 -8.04 -6.27 -1.20
N ALA A 28 -7.35 -6.62 -2.28
CA ALA A 28 -7.93 -6.56 -3.62
C ALA A 28 -9.14 -7.49 -3.74
N ASP A 29 -9.04 -8.70 -3.20
CA ASP A 29 -10.15 -9.65 -3.20
C ASP A 29 -11.35 -9.15 -2.38
N ALA A 30 -11.09 -8.28 -1.41
CA ALA A 30 -12.14 -7.66 -0.61
C ALA A 30 -12.73 -6.40 -1.27
N GLY A 31 -12.30 -6.07 -2.49
CA GLY A 31 -12.81 -4.91 -3.21
C GLY A 31 -12.16 -3.58 -2.82
N ILE A 32 -11.02 -3.63 -2.16
CA ILE A 32 -10.31 -2.44 -1.71
C ILE A 32 -9.26 -2.06 -2.77
N GLU A 33 -9.15 -0.77 -3.09
CA GLU A 33 -8.11 -0.30 -3.99
C GLU A 33 -6.74 -0.39 -3.31
N VAL A 34 -5.81 -1.07 -3.96
CA VAL A 34 -4.46 -1.25 -3.46
C VAL A 34 -3.48 -0.50 -4.35
N PHE A 35 -2.66 0.33 -3.73
CA PHE A 35 -1.52 0.98 -4.39
C PHE A 35 -0.25 0.42 -3.76
N ALA A 36 0.78 0.20 -4.56
CA ALA A 36 1.99 -0.43 -4.06
C ALA A 36 3.25 0.22 -4.59
N ALA A 37 4.32 0.07 -3.86
CA ALA A 37 5.66 0.45 -4.27
C ALA A 37 6.60 -0.71 -3.98
N ASP A 38 7.43 -1.04 -4.96
CA ASP A 38 8.46 -2.04 -4.82
C ASP A 38 9.61 -1.65 -5.75
N ILE A 39 10.84 -1.87 -5.29
CA ILE A 39 12.02 -1.62 -6.12
C ILE A 39 12.16 -2.64 -7.24
N ASP A 40 11.48 -3.77 -7.13
CA ASP A 40 11.48 -4.80 -8.17
C ASP A 40 10.34 -4.52 -9.15
N GLU A 41 10.71 -4.07 -10.34
CA GLU A 41 9.74 -3.78 -11.40
C GLU A 41 8.93 -5.00 -11.83
N ARG A 42 9.51 -6.19 -11.72
CA ARG A 42 8.80 -7.42 -12.09
C ARG A 42 7.65 -7.69 -11.14
N ALA A 43 7.89 -7.45 -9.84
CA ALA A 43 6.84 -7.62 -8.83
C ALA A 43 5.69 -6.64 -9.07
N MET A 44 6.02 -5.38 -9.37
CA MET A 44 5.01 -4.36 -9.69
C MET A 44 4.22 -4.72 -10.93
N ASN A 45 4.92 -5.10 -12.01
CA ASN A 45 4.25 -5.44 -13.27
C ASN A 45 3.35 -6.66 -13.13
N ALA A 46 3.79 -7.68 -12.39
CA ALA A 46 2.98 -8.87 -12.15
C ALA A 46 1.72 -8.54 -11.34
N ALA A 47 1.86 -7.74 -10.29
CA ALA A 47 0.73 -7.36 -9.46
C ALA A 47 -0.29 -6.51 -10.22
N MET A 48 0.18 -5.62 -11.08
CA MET A 48 -0.71 -4.81 -11.91
C MET A 48 -1.40 -5.66 -13.00
N ALA A 49 -0.68 -6.60 -13.60
CA ALA A 49 -1.23 -7.49 -14.61
C ALA A 49 -2.31 -8.41 -14.02
N GLU A 50 -2.15 -8.83 -12.76
CA GLU A 50 -3.12 -9.66 -12.06
C GLU A 50 -4.25 -8.83 -11.44
N GLU A 51 -4.21 -7.52 -11.62
CA GLU A 51 -5.18 -6.58 -11.04
C GLU A 51 -5.22 -6.60 -9.51
N THR A 52 -4.15 -7.10 -8.89
CA THR A 52 -3.99 -7.06 -7.43
C THR A 52 -3.68 -5.65 -6.96
N VAL A 53 -2.98 -4.87 -7.78
CA VAL A 53 -2.60 -3.49 -7.49
C VAL A 53 -3.22 -2.59 -8.55
N ALA A 54 -3.91 -1.55 -8.09
CA ALA A 54 -4.57 -0.60 -8.98
C ALA A 54 -3.58 0.38 -9.64
N GLY A 55 -2.48 0.65 -8.97
CA GLY A 55 -1.47 1.57 -9.50
C GLY A 55 -0.30 1.75 -8.54
N PRO A 56 0.67 2.59 -8.90
CA PRO A 56 1.83 2.82 -8.06
C PRO A 56 1.49 3.69 -6.84
N LEU A 57 2.17 3.40 -5.73
CA LEU A 57 2.11 4.23 -4.53
C LEU A 57 3.15 5.33 -4.68
N ASP A 58 2.69 6.53 -4.95
CA ASP A 58 3.54 7.68 -5.24
C ASP A 58 2.99 8.95 -4.56
N GLU A 59 3.56 10.09 -4.91
CA GLU A 59 3.17 11.38 -4.33
C GLU A 59 1.67 11.68 -4.50
N ALA A 60 1.07 11.20 -5.58
CA ALA A 60 -0.35 11.45 -5.87
C ALA A 60 -1.27 10.50 -5.09
N THR A 61 -0.84 9.26 -4.84
CA THR A 61 -1.69 8.23 -4.23
C THR A 61 -1.49 8.08 -2.73
N ILE A 62 -0.29 8.32 -2.21
CA ILE A 62 0.00 8.22 -0.78
C ILE A 62 -1.02 9.01 0.07
N PRO A 63 -1.33 10.27 -0.24
CA PRO A 63 -2.27 11.03 0.59
C PRO A 63 -3.69 10.48 0.60
N THR A 64 -4.05 9.65 -0.37
CA THR A 64 -5.41 9.08 -0.47
C THR A 64 -5.56 7.78 0.29
N CYS A 65 -4.46 7.19 0.74
CA CYS A 65 -4.49 5.92 1.46
C CYS A 65 -4.90 6.12 2.91
N GLU A 66 -5.81 5.30 3.38
CA GLU A 66 -6.26 5.31 4.76
C GLU A 66 -5.39 4.41 5.64
N LEU A 67 -4.69 3.46 5.01
CA LEU A 67 -3.79 2.54 5.68
C LEU A 67 -2.54 2.36 4.84
N LEU A 68 -1.38 2.38 5.48
CA LEU A 68 -0.10 2.07 4.84
C LEU A 68 0.52 0.87 5.54
N ILE A 69 0.88 -0.13 4.76
CA ILE A 69 1.55 -1.34 5.24
C ILE A 69 2.98 -1.33 4.71
N LEU A 70 3.93 -1.40 5.62
CA LEU A 70 5.35 -1.38 5.29
C LEU A 70 5.93 -2.79 5.47
N ALA A 71 5.93 -3.55 4.40
CA ALA A 71 6.33 -4.96 4.38
C ALA A 71 7.75 -5.13 3.83
N VAL A 72 8.68 -4.41 4.42
CA VAL A 72 10.11 -4.41 4.06
C VAL A 72 10.95 -4.49 5.32
N TYR A 73 12.26 -4.63 5.17
CA TYR A 73 13.16 -4.69 6.32
C TYR A 73 13.15 -3.38 7.11
N PRO A 74 13.38 -3.42 8.44
CA PRO A 74 13.28 -2.23 9.30
C PRO A 74 14.05 -1.02 8.81
N GLN A 75 15.25 -1.20 8.28
CA GLN A 75 16.03 -0.09 7.76
C GLN A 75 15.33 0.58 6.57
N ALA A 76 14.76 -0.23 5.69
CA ALA A 76 14.03 0.28 4.54
C ALA A 76 12.74 0.99 4.96
N ILE A 77 12.11 0.55 6.03
CA ILE A 77 10.92 1.22 6.58
C ILE A 77 11.27 2.64 6.99
N ILE A 78 12.35 2.81 7.75
CA ILE A 78 12.78 4.12 8.24
C ILE A 78 13.09 5.04 7.06
N GLU A 79 13.83 4.55 6.08
CA GLU A 79 14.21 5.34 4.92
C GLU A 79 12.99 5.74 4.10
N TRP A 80 12.06 4.82 3.90
CA TRP A 80 10.86 5.10 3.12
C TRP A 80 10.00 6.16 3.82
N VAL A 81 9.78 6.01 5.12
CA VAL A 81 8.96 6.97 5.89
C VAL A 81 9.58 8.36 5.84
N ARG A 82 10.89 8.46 6.05
CA ARG A 82 11.58 9.76 6.01
C ARG A 82 11.47 10.42 4.63
N SER A 83 11.51 9.64 3.57
CA SER A 83 11.44 10.16 2.22
C SER A 83 10.02 10.59 1.82
N HIS A 84 9.00 10.02 2.45
CA HIS A 84 7.61 10.20 2.01
C HIS A 84 6.68 10.75 3.08
N GLU A 85 7.17 11.04 4.29
CA GLU A 85 6.30 11.45 5.40
C GLU A 85 5.47 12.70 5.07
N GLN A 86 5.99 13.59 4.24
CA GLN A 86 5.28 14.80 3.85
C GLN A 86 4.03 14.51 3.01
N PHE A 87 3.95 13.34 2.39
CA PHE A 87 2.81 12.96 1.56
C PHE A 87 1.77 12.16 2.32
N ILE A 88 2.10 11.70 3.53
CA ILE A 88 1.18 10.89 4.33
C ILE A 88 0.15 11.81 5.00
N SER A 89 -1.13 11.50 4.78
CA SER A 89 -2.21 12.26 5.41
C SER A 89 -2.18 12.07 6.93
N PRO A 90 -2.50 13.13 7.73
CA PRO A 90 -2.61 12.99 9.18
C PRO A 90 -3.61 11.92 9.62
N SER A 91 -4.58 11.60 8.78
CA SER A 91 -5.59 10.58 9.10
C SER A 91 -5.22 9.18 8.66
N THR A 92 -4.05 9.01 8.01
CA THR A 92 -3.60 7.70 7.55
C THR A 92 -3.03 6.89 8.71
N LEU A 93 -3.48 5.65 8.80
CA LEU A 93 -2.91 4.68 9.72
C LEU A 93 -1.72 4.00 9.04
N VAL A 94 -0.61 3.89 9.74
CA VAL A 94 0.61 3.29 9.20
C VAL A 94 0.95 1.99 9.94
#